data_c333c5c59fc4b06aafbaf86d0d43da8d
#
_entry.id   c333c5c59fc4b06aafbaf86d0d43da8d
#
_cell.length_a   1.000
_cell.length_b   1.000
_cell.length_c   1.000
_cell.angle_alpha   90.00
_cell.angle_beta   90.00
_cell.angle_gamma   90.00
#
_symmetry.space_group_name_H-M   'P 1'
#
loop_
_entity.id
_entity.type
_entity.pdbx_description
1 polymer ?
#
loop_
_entity_poly.entity_id
_entity_poly.type
_entity_poly.pdbx_seq_one_letter_code
_entity_poly.pdbx_strand_id
1 'polypeptide(L)'
;MKNLRFVAVLLAMMGAGAMFAQDKAWPWDFPQGVKIEAEPGQKVLSCESFYFSDLKKGEDLTKSVLIWYTREMEQVGAEKSDVGRSDKQLVPNAMIVPLKKGQKAKKGDILLTWWQSGSGMQRAIVIDASTPTEPVAVYLDRYWKDDPNHKDNQELAKGEKLKPNSFNVLKDGEWQSGAAVAYRDGGEWKKGTLMHVDGDKVLLSVFSSHLFATTKDRCKLIPFKEKIKKGDKVWATFVDGFRSGYIVKEINEKVGHVWVQREGSSSTDCKSLAEVTKVLD
;
A
#
# COMPACT_ATOMS: atom_id res chain seq x y z
N MET A 1 -17.48 -8.62 54.46
CA MET A 1 -17.86 -7.59 53.46
C MET A 1 -16.69 -7.00 52.64
N LYS A 2 -15.47 -7.55 52.69
CA LYS A 2 -14.31 -7.07 51.88
C LYS A 2 -14.11 -7.81 50.53
N ASN A 3 -14.73 -8.97 50.37
CA ASN A 3 -14.51 -9.80 49.17
C ASN A 3 -15.47 -9.51 48.01
N LEU A 4 -16.54 -8.74 48.22
CA LEU A 4 -17.53 -8.44 47.18
C LEU A 4 -17.07 -7.32 46.22
N ARG A 5 -16.18 -6.43 46.69
CA ARG A 5 -15.65 -5.33 45.83
C ARG A 5 -14.59 -5.79 44.83
N PHE A 6 -13.86 -6.86 45.15
CA PHE A 6 -12.84 -7.42 44.23
C PHE A 6 -13.46 -8.19 43.08
N VAL A 7 -14.57 -8.87 43.28
CA VAL A 7 -15.27 -9.63 42.22
C VAL A 7 -15.92 -8.68 41.22
N ALA A 8 -16.44 -7.53 41.66
CA ALA A 8 -17.05 -6.56 40.76
C ALA A 8 -16.02 -5.85 39.83
N VAL A 9 -14.79 -5.63 40.32
CA VAL A 9 -13.71 -5.03 39.49
C VAL A 9 -13.16 -6.03 38.49
N LEU A 10 -13.06 -7.32 38.83
CA LEU A 10 -12.62 -8.35 37.87
C LEU A 10 -13.66 -8.60 36.78
N LEU A 11 -14.96 -8.56 37.08
CA LEU A 11 -16.02 -8.66 36.10
C LEU A 11 -16.09 -7.43 35.15
N ALA A 12 -15.79 -6.23 35.65
CA ALA A 12 -15.72 -5.02 34.83
C ALA A 12 -14.51 -5.03 33.88
N MET A 13 -13.38 -5.62 34.29
CA MET A 13 -12.21 -5.77 33.40
C MET A 13 -12.39 -6.85 32.33
N MET A 14 -13.15 -7.91 32.61
CA MET A 14 -13.49 -8.91 31.60
C MET A 14 -14.54 -8.41 30.62
N GLY A 15 -15.43 -7.51 31.01
CA GLY A 15 -16.42 -6.88 30.13
C GLY A 15 -15.82 -5.85 29.16
N ALA A 16 -14.76 -5.13 29.58
CA ALA A 16 -14.09 -4.16 28.73
C ALA A 16 -13.21 -4.82 27.62
N GLY A 17 -12.64 -6.00 27.92
CA GLY A 17 -11.86 -6.75 26.93
C GLY A 17 -12.69 -7.40 25.82
N ALA A 18 -13.96 -7.70 26.11
CA ALA A 18 -14.87 -8.29 25.11
C ALA A 18 -15.50 -7.25 24.16
N MET A 19 -15.56 -5.96 24.55
CA MET A 19 -16.12 -4.90 23.72
C MET A 19 -15.16 -4.43 22.59
N PHE A 20 -13.86 -4.67 22.73
CA PHE A 20 -12.89 -4.31 21.65
C PHE A 20 -12.67 -5.42 20.62
N ALA A 21 -13.25 -6.61 20.81
CA ALA A 21 -13.12 -7.73 19.90
C ALA A 21 -14.28 -7.86 18.91
N GLN A 22 -15.31 -7.00 19.00
CA GLN A 22 -16.58 -7.20 18.27
C GLN A 22 -16.73 -6.37 17.00
N ASP A 23 -15.84 -5.44 16.67
CA ASP A 23 -16.01 -4.52 15.52
C ASP A 23 -14.90 -4.57 14.44
N LYS A 24 -14.10 -5.59 14.39
CA LYS A 24 -13.36 -5.87 13.17
C LYS A 24 -14.16 -6.85 12.34
N ALA A 25 -15.18 -6.35 11.65
CA ALA A 25 -15.69 -7.02 10.47
C ALA A 25 -14.47 -7.36 9.61
N TRP A 26 -14.15 -8.62 9.52
CA TRP A 26 -12.97 -9.11 8.84
C TRP A 26 -13.07 -8.71 7.36
N PRO A 27 -12.05 -8.11 6.75
CA PRO A 27 -12.14 -7.57 5.39
C PRO A 27 -12.28 -8.63 4.29
N TRP A 28 -12.39 -9.90 4.64
CA TRP A 28 -12.55 -11.02 3.72
C TRP A 28 -13.81 -10.94 2.86
N ASP A 29 -14.88 -10.34 3.39
CA ASP A 29 -16.13 -10.16 2.67
C ASP A 29 -16.13 -8.90 1.80
N PHE A 30 -15.03 -8.18 1.81
CA PHE A 30 -14.88 -6.97 1.04
C PHE A 30 -13.84 -7.16 -0.07
N PRO A 31 -14.16 -6.66 -1.26
CA PRO A 31 -15.51 -6.33 -1.73
C PRO A 31 -16.31 -7.61 -1.96
N GLN A 32 -17.60 -7.62 -1.60
CA GLN A 32 -18.47 -8.75 -1.86
C GLN A 32 -18.51 -9.06 -3.35
N GLY A 33 -18.16 -10.29 -3.73
CA GLY A 33 -18.19 -10.74 -5.10
C GLY A 33 -16.99 -10.37 -5.96
N VAL A 34 -15.92 -9.75 -5.42
CA VAL A 34 -14.66 -9.65 -6.14
C VAL A 34 -14.12 -11.05 -6.39
N LYS A 35 -14.40 -11.53 -7.59
CA LYS A 35 -13.68 -12.67 -8.13
C LYS A 35 -12.32 -12.14 -8.57
N ILE A 36 -11.26 -12.64 -7.95
CA ILE A 36 -9.94 -12.45 -8.53
C ILE A 36 -9.83 -13.44 -9.66
N GLU A 37 -10.03 -12.96 -10.86
CA GLU A 37 -9.78 -13.70 -12.08
C GLU A 37 -8.28 -13.72 -12.33
N ALA A 38 -7.57 -14.55 -11.60
CA ALA A 38 -6.17 -14.83 -11.87
C ALA A 38 -6.07 -16.24 -12.43
N GLU A 39 -5.42 -16.37 -13.58
CA GLU A 39 -5.15 -17.66 -14.22
C GLU A 39 -3.98 -18.37 -13.52
N PRO A 40 -3.93 -19.71 -13.53
CA PRO A 40 -2.75 -20.45 -13.09
C PRO A 40 -1.48 -19.91 -13.74
N GLY A 41 -0.42 -19.67 -12.95
CA GLY A 41 0.83 -19.09 -13.40
C GLY A 41 0.79 -17.58 -13.71
N GLN A 42 -0.33 -16.89 -13.47
CA GLN A 42 -0.38 -15.45 -13.53
C GLN A 42 0.31 -14.85 -12.30
N LYS A 43 1.17 -13.85 -12.53
CA LYS A 43 1.81 -13.11 -11.45
C LYS A 43 0.78 -12.25 -10.72
N VAL A 44 0.88 -12.23 -9.39
CA VAL A 44 0.02 -11.41 -8.54
C VAL A 44 0.89 -10.65 -7.52
N LEU A 45 0.36 -9.53 -7.05
CA LEU A 45 0.90 -8.82 -5.90
C LEU A 45 0.06 -9.13 -4.67
N SER A 46 0.67 -9.15 -3.51
CA SER A 46 -0.07 -9.12 -2.25
C SER A 46 0.42 -7.97 -1.38
N CYS A 47 -0.46 -7.40 -0.59
CA CYS A 47 -0.03 -6.59 0.52
C CYS A 47 0.56 -7.53 1.57
N GLU A 48 1.68 -7.19 2.11
CA GLU A 48 2.64 -7.99 2.86
C GLU A 48 2.16 -9.13 3.78
N SER A 49 3.13 -10.00 4.09
CA SER A 49 3.04 -11.28 4.76
C SER A 49 2.59 -11.29 6.23
N PHE A 50 2.45 -10.14 6.89
CA PHE A 50 2.10 -10.09 8.32
C PHE A 50 0.74 -10.67 8.66
N TYR A 51 -0.15 -10.75 7.70
CA TYR A 51 -1.50 -11.26 7.88
C TYR A 51 -1.64 -12.77 7.82
N PHE A 52 -0.62 -13.46 7.35
CA PHE A 52 -0.69 -14.92 7.24
C PHE A 52 -0.64 -15.59 8.60
N SER A 53 -0.02 -14.97 9.59
CA SER A 53 0.01 -15.46 10.97
C SER A 53 -1.34 -15.36 11.67
N ASP A 54 -2.24 -14.51 11.17
CA ASP A 54 -3.56 -14.27 11.75
C ASP A 54 -4.66 -15.13 11.13
N LEU A 55 -4.35 -15.92 10.09
CA LEU A 55 -5.25 -16.92 9.54
C LEU A 55 -5.50 -18.02 10.56
N LYS A 56 -6.66 -17.99 11.21
CA LYS A 56 -7.05 -19.02 12.15
C LYS A 56 -7.34 -20.32 11.40
N LYS A 57 -6.84 -21.43 11.95
CA LYS A 57 -7.14 -22.76 11.46
C LYS A 57 -8.66 -22.97 11.45
N GLY A 58 -9.24 -23.15 10.27
CA GLY A 58 -10.68 -23.38 10.09
C GLY A 58 -11.47 -22.21 9.52
N GLU A 59 -10.84 -21.09 9.17
CA GLU A 59 -11.49 -20.01 8.41
C GLU A 59 -11.80 -20.42 6.97
N ASP A 60 -12.77 -19.77 6.37
CA ASP A 60 -13.24 -20.06 5.02
C ASP A 60 -12.17 -19.80 3.97
N LEU A 61 -11.46 -20.84 3.58
CA LEU A 61 -10.40 -20.79 2.58
C LEU A 61 -10.91 -20.67 1.14
N THR A 62 -12.24 -20.68 0.93
CA THR A 62 -12.83 -20.52 -0.41
C THR A 62 -12.60 -19.10 -0.96
N LYS A 63 -12.33 -18.14 -0.09
CA LYS A 63 -12.03 -16.73 -0.41
C LYS A 63 -10.54 -16.47 -0.61
N SER A 64 -9.73 -17.49 -0.74
CA SER A 64 -8.28 -17.39 -0.78
C SER A 64 -7.72 -18.07 -2.02
N VAL A 65 -6.56 -17.62 -2.47
CA VAL A 65 -5.79 -18.28 -3.52
C VAL A 65 -4.42 -18.67 -2.98
N LEU A 66 -3.89 -19.77 -3.49
CA LEU A 66 -2.53 -20.19 -3.21
C LEU A 66 -1.58 -19.44 -4.13
N ILE A 67 -0.59 -18.77 -3.56
CA ILE A 67 0.48 -18.12 -4.30
C ILE A 67 1.81 -18.74 -3.92
N TRP A 68 2.72 -18.81 -4.90
CA TRP A 68 4.11 -19.07 -4.63
C TRP A 68 4.77 -17.83 -4.02
N TYR A 69 5.35 -18.01 -2.86
CA TYR A 69 6.12 -16.96 -2.19
C TYR A 69 7.54 -16.95 -2.76
N THR A 70 7.64 -16.75 -4.05
CA THR A 70 8.89 -16.42 -4.72
C THR A 70 9.01 -14.90 -4.77
N ARG A 71 10.17 -14.39 -5.16
CA ARG A 71 10.32 -12.96 -5.46
C ARG A 71 9.32 -12.47 -6.52
N GLU A 72 8.76 -13.37 -7.30
CA GLU A 72 7.84 -13.09 -8.41
C GLU A 72 6.37 -13.28 -8.03
N MET A 73 6.08 -13.84 -6.85
CA MET A 73 4.73 -14.10 -6.35
C MET A 73 3.80 -14.65 -7.45
N GLU A 74 4.13 -15.82 -7.98
CA GLU A 74 3.30 -16.46 -8.99
C GLU A 74 2.14 -17.19 -8.35
N GLN A 75 0.94 -16.97 -8.88
CA GLN A 75 -0.21 -17.77 -8.52
C GLN A 75 -0.07 -19.16 -9.12
N VAL A 76 -0.21 -20.20 -8.30
CA VAL A 76 -0.11 -21.60 -8.71
C VAL A 76 -1.46 -22.33 -8.69
N GLY A 77 -2.52 -21.68 -8.27
CA GLY A 77 -3.87 -22.26 -8.18
C GLY A 77 -4.48 -22.15 -6.79
N ALA A 78 -5.70 -22.64 -6.63
CA ALA A 78 -6.40 -22.70 -5.34
C ALA A 78 -6.25 -24.11 -4.75
N GLU A 79 -5.21 -24.35 -3.96
CA GLU A 79 -4.97 -25.61 -3.28
C GLU A 79 -4.92 -25.41 -1.77
N LYS A 80 -5.63 -26.27 -1.04
CA LYS A 80 -5.74 -26.19 0.42
C LYS A 80 -4.58 -26.89 1.15
N SER A 81 -3.86 -27.76 0.48
CA SER A 81 -2.91 -28.69 1.11
C SER A 81 -1.52 -28.16 1.32
N ASP A 82 -1.16 -27.04 0.71
CA ASP A 82 0.22 -26.54 0.69
C ASP A 82 0.47 -25.34 1.62
N VAL A 83 -0.46 -25.10 2.53
CA VAL A 83 -0.32 -24.05 3.54
C VAL A 83 0.81 -24.40 4.51
N GLY A 84 1.74 -23.48 4.69
CA GLY A 84 2.84 -23.61 5.66
C GLY A 84 4.20 -23.93 5.06
N ARG A 85 4.31 -24.06 3.73
CA ARG A 85 5.62 -24.09 3.06
C ARG A 85 6.20 -22.67 2.98
N SER A 86 7.50 -22.56 3.02
CA SER A 86 8.20 -21.26 2.97
C SER A 86 8.05 -20.52 1.63
N ASP A 87 7.78 -21.26 0.57
CA ASP A 87 7.66 -20.77 -0.80
C ASP A 87 6.22 -20.65 -1.30
N LYS A 88 5.24 -21.13 -0.50
CA LYS A 88 3.81 -21.11 -0.83
C LYS A 88 3.00 -20.63 0.36
N GLN A 89 2.02 -19.79 0.12
CA GLN A 89 1.10 -19.32 1.15
C GLN A 89 -0.31 -19.19 0.60
N LEU A 90 -1.29 -19.47 1.45
CA LEU A 90 -2.69 -19.21 1.17
C LEU A 90 -2.99 -17.76 1.57
N VAL A 91 -3.42 -16.96 0.61
CA VAL A 91 -3.64 -15.53 0.77
C VAL A 91 -5.10 -15.20 0.45
N PRO A 92 -5.76 -14.41 1.30
CA PRO A 92 -7.10 -13.93 0.98
C PRO A 92 -7.15 -13.18 -0.34
N ASN A 93 -8.20 -13.39 -1.10
CA ASN A 93 -8.43 -12.66 -2.34
C ASN A 93 -8.38 -11.15 -2.17
N ALA A 94 -8.90 -10.63 -1.06
CA ALA A 94 -8.86 -9.21 -0.73
C ALA A 94 -7.45 -8.61 -0.65
N MET A 95 -6.43 -9.44 -0.44
CA MET A 95 -5.02 -9.01 -0.34
C MET A 95 -4.27 -9.12 -1.67
N ILE A 96 -4.91 -9.56 -2.73
CA ILE A 96 -4.24 -9.88 -4.00
C ILE A 96 -4.63 -8.89 -5.08
N VAL A 97 -3.64 -8.47 -5.87
CA VAL A 97 -3.82 -7.68 -7.08
C VAL A 97 -3.17 -8.42 -8.25
N PRO A 98 -3.96 -8.96 -9.19
CA PRO A 98 -3.43 -9.59 -10.38
C PRO A 98 -2.67 -8.61 -11.28
N LEU A 99 -1.55 -9.04 -11.83
CA LEU A 99 -0.78 -8.27 -12.80
C LEU A 99 -1.23 -8.61 -14.22
N LYS A 100 -1.53 -7.58 -14.99
CA LYS A 100 -1.97 -7.72 -16.39
C LYS A 100 -0.81 -8.15 -17.27
N LYS A 101 -1.03 -9.15 -18.14
CA LYS A 101 -0.05 -9.58 -19.14
C LYS A 101 0.11 -8.51 -20.25
N GLY A 102 1.30 -8.41 -20.83
CA GLY A 102 1.57 -7.58 -22.00
C GLY A 102 1.56 -6.07 -21.75
N GLN A 103 1.63 -5.62 -20.51
CA GLN A 103 1.71 -4.20 -20.18
C GLN A 103 2.95 -3.57 -20.80
N LYS A 104 2.78 -2.35 -21.35
CA LYS A 104 3.86 -1.53 -21.90
C LYS A 104 3.89 -0.21 -21.16
N ALA A 105 5.01 0.11 -20.58
CA ALA A 105 5.22 1.36 -19.86
C ALA A 105 5.85 2.43 -20.77
N LYS A 106 5.65 3.68 -20.40
CA LYS A 106 6.30 4.87 -20.95
C LYS A 106 7.07 5.58 -19.85
N LYS A 107 8.09 6.33 -20.21
CA LYS A 107 8.81 7.18 -19.26
C LYS A 107 7.86 8.14 -18.56
N GLY A 108 7.96 8.20 -17.23
CA GLY A 108 7.10 8.99 -16.34
C GLY A 108 5.79 8.29 -15.96
N ASP A 109 5.53 7.07 -16.45
CA ASP A 109 4.40 6.28 -15.93
C ASP A 109 4.64 5.86 -14.48
N ILE A 110 3.55 5.82 -13.73
CA ILE A 110 3.55 5.22 -12.39
C ILE A 110 3.06 3.78 -12.52
N LEU A 111 3.79 2.89 -11.89
CA LEU A 111 3.54 1.45 -11.92
C LEU A 111 3.19 0.94 -10.54
N LEU A 112 2.30 -0.05 -10.47
CA LEU A 112 2.18 -0.95 -9.34
C LEU A 112 2.97 -2.22 -9.67
N THR A 113 3.92 -2.58 -8.82
CA THR A 113 4.86 -3.69 -9.03
C THR A 113 5.29 -4.28 -7.68
N TRP A 114 6.30 -5.12 -7.67
CA TRP A 114 7.01 -5.53 -6.45
C TRP A 114 8.48 -5.09 -6.52
N TRP A 115 9.13 -5.10 -5.39
CA TRP A 115 10.56 -4.83 -5.33
C TRP A 115 11.34 -6.02 -5.91
N GLN A 116 11.91 -5.88 -7.11
CA GLN A 116 12.53 -6.96 -7.89
C GLN A 116 13.74 -7.62 -7.18
N SER A 117 14.53 -6.83 -6.46
CA SER A 117 15.68 -7.31 -5.67
C SER A 117 15.35 -7.62 -4.21
N GLY A 118 14.06 -7.50 -3.84
CA GLY A 118 13.59 -7.70 -2.47
C GLY A 118 12.22 -8.38 -2.42
N SER A 119 11.30 -7.83 -1.62
CA SER A 119 9.94 -8.32 -1.46
C SER A 119 8.95 -7.18 -1.22
N GLY A 120 7.67 -7.48 -1.38
CA GLY A 120 6.58 -6.56 -1.11
C GLY A 120 6.12 -5.75 -2.31
N MET A 121 4.84 -5.38 -2.26
CA MET A 121 4.20 -4.53 -3.24
C MET A 121 4.78 -3.12 -3.18
N GLN A 122 5.09 -2.53 -4.34
CA GLN A 122 5.70 -1.22 -4.48
C GLN A 122 5.02 -0.43 -5.58
N ARG A 123 4.99 0.89 -5.44
CA ARG A 123 4.79 1.79 -6.57
C ARG A 123 6.14 2.25 -7.09
N ALA A 124 6.23 2.47 -8.39
CA ALA A 124 7.47 2.91 -9.01
C ALA A 124 7.19 3.91 -10.14
N ILE A 125 8.12 4.83 -10.39
CA ILE A 125 8.10 5.74 -11.53
C ILE A 125 9.10 5.27 -12.59
N VAL A 126 8.66 5.23 -13.85
CA VAL A 126 9.49 4.80 -14.97
C VAL A 126 10.47 5.90 -15.36
N ILE A 127 11.76 5.60 -15.31
CA ILE A 127 12.84 6.53 -15.72
C ILE A 127 13.36 6.23 -17.11
N ASP A 128 13.28 4.97 -17.55
CA ASP A 128 13.61 4.53 -18.91
C ASP A 128 12.63 3.44 -19.38
N ALA A 129 12.13 3.59 -20.60
CA ALA A 129 11.21 2.67 -21.26
C ALA A 129 11.71 2.30 -22.66
N SER A 130 13.02 2.25 -22.88
CA SER A 130 13.64 1.78 -24.14
C SER A 130 13.16 0.38 -24.49
N THR A 131 12.89 -0.45 -23.47
CA THR A 131 12.16 -1.71 -23.60
C THR A 131 10.84 -1.58 -22.81
N PRO A 132 9.71 -1.23 -23.44
CA PRO A 132 8.47 -0.89 -22.74
C PRO A 132 7.89 -2.00 -21.86
N THR A 133 8.19 -3.26 -22.16
CA THR A 133 7.78 -4.44 -21.35
C THR A 133 8.73 -4.75 -20.20
N GLU A 134 9.90 -4.13 -20.20
CA GLU A 134 10.97 -4.28 -19.19
C GLU A 134 11.56 -2.92 -18.81
N PRO A 135 10.75 -1.96 -18.37
CA PRO A 135 11.24 -0.61 -18.08
C PRO A 135 12.20 -0.60 -16.90
N VAL A 136 13.04 0.45 -16.82
CA VAL A 136 13.77 0.79 -15.60
C VAL A 136 12.92 1.76 -14.79
N ALA A 137 12.69 1.44 -13.52
CA ALA A 137 11.83 2.22 -12.64
C ALA A 137 12.45 2.44 -11.25
N VAL A 138 12.12 3.57 -10.64
CA VAL A 138 12.52 3.95 -9.30
C VAL A 138 11.34 3.75 -8.36
N TYR A 139 11.54 3.04 -7.25
CA TYR A 139 10.48 2.75 -6.29
C TYR A 139 10.13 3.98 -5.45
N LEU A 140 8.84 4.31 -5.42
CA LEU A 140 8.29 5.43 -4.68
C LEU A 140 8.11 5.12 -3.18
N ASP A 141 7.82 3.87 -2.84
CA ASP A 141 7.49 3.47 -1.48
C ASP A 141 8.74 3.06 -0.66
N ARG A 142 9.95 3.21 -1.24
CA ARG A 142 11.21 3.03 -0.52
C ARG A 142 11.62 4.30 0.21
N TYR A 143 12.26 4.10 1.36
CA TYR A 143 12.82 5.20 2.14
C TYR A 143 14.02 5.84 1.43
N TRP A 144 13.96 7.17 1.28
CA TRP A 144 15.05 8.01 0.79
C TRP A 144 15.59 8.87 1.94
N LYS A 145 16.88 9.18 1.89
CA LYS A 145 17.52 10.07 2.87
C LYS A 145 17.04 11.51 2.72
N ASP A 146 16.99 12.19 3.83
CA ASP A 146 16.51 13.57 3.93
C ASP A 146 17.43 14.61 3.26
N ASP A 147 18.72 14.28 3.07
CA ASP A 147 19.63 15.03 2.21
C ASP A 147 19.45 14.59 0.74
N PRO A 148 18.97 15.49 -0.15
CA PRO A 148 18.78 15.14 -1.57
C PRO A 148 20.06 14.67 -2.27
N ASN A 149 21.24 15.12 -1.81
CA ASN A 149 22.53 14.79 -2.39
C ASN A 149 23.18 13.53 -1.76
N HIS A 150 22.48 12.86 -0.84
CA HIS A 150 23.03 11.68 -0.20
C HIS A 150 23.33 10.58 -1.22
N LYS A 151 24.50 9.92 -1.08
CA LYS A 151 24.94 8.88 -2.02
C LYS A 151 23.94 7.74 -2.19
N ASP A 152 23.24 7.36 -1.13
CA ASP A 152 22.22 6.29 -1.19
C ASP A 152 21.05 6.69 -2.09
N ASN A 153 20.64 7.97 -2.09
CA ASN A 153 19.61 8.49 -2.99
C ASN A 153 20.07 8.44 -4.45
N GLN A 154 21.36 8.69 -4.71
CA GLN A 154 21.92 8.59 -6.06
C GLN A 154 21.91 7.14 -6.56
N GLU A 155 22.18 6.16 -5.69
CA GLU A 155 22.07 4.74 -6.04
C GLU A 155 20.60 4.35 -6.30
N LEU A 156 19.68 4.74 -5.43
CA LEU A 156 18.24 4.48 -5.62
C LEU A 156 17.70 5.11 -6.90
N ALA A 157 18.20 6.29 -7.28
CA ALA A 157 17.82 7.00 -8.49
C ALA A 157 18.19 6.28 -9.79
N LYS A 158 19.12 5.30 -9.75
CA LYS A 158 19.44 4.46 -10.91
C LYS A 158 18.29 3.53 -11.29
N GLY A 159 17.39 3.25 -10.33
CA GLY A 159 16.26 2.35 -10.51
C GLY A 159 16.65 0.90 -10.71
N GLU A 160 15.65 0.08 -10.93
CA GLU A 160 15.81 -1.33 -11.26
C GLU A 160 15.06 -1.67 -12.55
N LYS A 161 15.62 -2.57 -13.35
CA LYS A 161 14.95 -3.11 -14.54
C LYS A 161 13.86 -4.08 -14.10
N LEU A 162 12.62 -3.81 -14.49
CA LEU A 162 11.49 -4.66 -14.19
C LEU A 162 11.40 -5.82 -15.19
N LYS A 163 10.89 -6.96 -14.72
CA LYS A 163 10.63 -8.13 -15.56
C LYS A 163 9.36 -7.96 -16.39
N PRO A 164 9.19 -8.67 -17.51
CA PRO A 164 7.93 -8.70 -18.26
C PRO A 164 6.78 -9.20 -17.37
N ASN A 165 5.60 -8.63 -17.56
CA ASN A 165 4.38 -8.99 -16.82
C ASN A 165 4.51 -8.83 -15.28
N SER A 166 5.40 -7.96 -14.82
CA SER A 166 5.65 -7.72 -13.39
C SER A 166 5.05 -6.42 -12.88
N PHE A 167 4.24 -5.74 -13.66
CA PHE A 167 3.65 -4.45 -13.28
C PHE A 167 2.30 -4.20 -13.92
N ASN A 168 1.52 -3.34 -13.29
CA ASN A 168 0.36 -2.66 -13.88
C ASN A 168 0.69 -1.17 -14.03
N VAL A 169 0.40 -0.58 -15.19
CA VAL A 169 0.48 0.87 -15.38
C VAL A 169 -0.72 1.51 -14.68
N LEU A 170 -0.45 2.45 -13.77
CA LEU A 170 -1.48 3.20 -13.06
C LEU A 170 -1.89 4.43 -13.86
N LYS A 171 -3.17 4.71 -13.86
CA LYS A 171 -3.72 5.96 -14.38
C LYS A 171 -3.90 6.94 -13.24
N ASP A 172 -3.33 8.13 -13.40
CA ASP A 172 -3.39 9.15 -12.36
C ASP A 172 -4.82 9.63 -12.10
N GLY A 173 -5.18 9.76 -10.83
CA GLY A 173 -6.52 10.21 -10.40
C GLY A 173 -7.64 9.18 -10.57
N GLU A 174 -7.36 7.92 -10.93
CA GLU A 174 -8.37 6.85 -11.03
C GLU A 174 -8.40 5.97 -9.76
N TRP A 175 -9.61 5.51 -9.41
CA TRP A 175 -9.85 4.53 -8.34
C TRP A 175 -9.45 3.14 -8.83
N GLN A 176 -8.21 2.75 -8.58
CA GLN A 176 -7.65 1.47 -9.01
C GLN A 176 -6.65 0.93 -7.99
N SER A 177 -6.43 -0.38 -7.99
CA SER A 177 -5.42 -1.01 -7.13
C SER A 177 -4.05 -0.35 -7.32
N GLY A 178 -3.41 0.05 -6.23
CA GLY A 178 -2.14 0.78 -6.21
C GLY A 178 -2.28 2.31 -6.11
N ALA A 179 -3.47 2.88 -6.29
CA ALA A 179 -3.67 4.32 -6.11
C ALA A 179 -3.32 4.76 -4.69
N ALA A 180 -2.69 5.92 -4.57
CA ALA A 180 -2.44 6.56 -3.27
C ALA A 180 -3.73 7.22 -2.78
N VAL A 181 -4.05 7.01 -1.52
CA VAL A 181 -5.31 7.48 -0.91
C VAL A 181 -5.02 8.12 0.44
N ALA A 182 -5.61 9.27 0.68
CA ALA A 182 -5.81 9.77 2.04
C ALA A 182 -7.22 9.36 2.49
N TYR A 183 -7.35 8.78 3.68
CA TYR A 183 -8.63 8.37 4.25
C TYR A 183 -8.87 8.98 5.62
N ARG A 184 -10.14 9.21 5.98
CA ARG A 184 -10.53 9.75 7.28
C ARG A 184 -10.65 8.64 8.31
N ASP A 185 -9.87 8.77 9.40
CA ASP A 185 -9.97 7.92 10.57
C ASP A 185 -9.79 8.77 11.83
N GLY A 186 -10.76 8.70 12.76
CA GLY A 186 -10.74 9.51 13.97
C GLY A 186 -10.68 11.04 13.74
N GLY A 187 -11.15 11.51 12.56
CA GLY A 187 -11.08 12.94 12.20
C GLY A 187 -9.79 13.37 11.51
N GLU A 188 -8.78 12.53 11.48
CA GLU A 188 -7.49 12.78 10.83
C GLU A 188 -7.44 12.20 9.42
N TRP A 189 -6.62 12.80 8.55
CA TRP A 189 -6.26 12.20 7.27
C TRP A 189 -5.09 11.24 7.44
N LYS A 190 -5.28 9.97 7.07
CA LYS A 190 -4.26 8.92 7.09
C LYS A 190 -3.91 8.43 5.70
N LYS A 191 -2.71 7.88 5.55
CA LYS A 191 -2.20 7.33 4.29
C LYS A 191 -2.65 5.89 4.09
N GLY A 192 -3.13 5.58 2.89
CA GLY A 192 -3.44 4.21 2.45
C GLY A 192 -3.07 3.98 0.99
N THR A 193 -2.93 2.72 0.64
CA THR A 193 -2.83 2.25 -0.75
C THR A 193 -4.09 1.49 -1.09
N LEU A 194 -4.75 1.87 -2.18
CA LEU A 194 -5.97 1.22 -2.61
C LEU A 194 -5.69 -0.21 -3.07
N MET A 195 -6.38 -1.17 -2.49
CA MET A 195 -6.31 -2.58 -2.89
C MET A 195 -7.44 -2.93 -3.85
N HIS A 196 -8.68 -2.66 -3.45
CA HIS A 196 -9.87 -2.99 -4.24
C HIS A 196 -10.94 -1.90 -4.14
N VAL A 197 -11.81 -1.88 -5.14
CA VAL A 197 -12.99 -1.00 -5.22
C VAL A 197 -14.20 -1.85 -5.60
N ASP A 198 -15.31 -1.64 -4.90
CA ASP A 198 -16.61 -2.22 -5.22
C ASP A 198 -17.69 -1.14 -5.03
N GLY A 199 -18.14 -0.55 -6.13
CA GLY A 199 -19.01 0.60 -6.08
C GLY A 199 -18.42 1.76 -5.29
N ASP A 200 -19.06 2.15 -4.19
CA ASP A 200 -18.59 3.20 -3.28
C ASP A 200 -17.64 2.67 -2.19
N LYS A 201 -17.55 1.36 -2.03
CA LYS A 201 -16.68 0.74 -1.02
C LYS A 201 -15.25 0.65 -1.51
N VAL A 202 -14.30 0.87 -0.62
CA VAL A 202 -12.86 0.77 -0.89
C VAL A 202 -12.17 -0.03 0.20
N LEU A 203 -11.24 -0.88 -0.20
CA LEU A 203 -10.34 -1.61 0.67
C LEU A 203 -8.95 -1.03 0.52
N LEU A 204 -8.35 -0.63 1.62
CA LEU A 204 -7.04 -0.01 1.68
C LEU A 204 -6.06 -0.92 2.41
N SER A 205 -4.82 -0.98 1.92
CA SER A 205 -3.67 -1.37 2.73
C SER A 205 -3.14 -0.12 3.44
N VAL A 206 -3.11 -0.17 4.76
CA VAL A 206 -2.74 0.97 5.61
C VAL A 206 -1.47 0.66 6.41
N PHE A 207 -1.12 1.52 7.37
CA PHE A 207 0.09 1.36 8.17
C PHE A 207 0.24 -0.05 8.73
N SER A 208 1.47 -0.58 8.71
CA SER A 208 1.81 -1.97 9.06
C SER A 208 1.06 -3.02 8.24
N SER A 209 0.74 -2.71 6.99
CA SER A 209 0.04 -3.60 6.03
C SER A 209 -1.33 -4.09 6.51
N HIS A 210 -1.98 -3.36 7.44
CA HIS A 210 -3.36 -3.66 7.82
C HIS A 210 -4.34 -3.34 6.69
N LEU A 211 -5.39 -4.15 6.57
CA LEU A 211 -6.50 -3.87 5.68
C LEU A 211 -7.55 -3.03 6.39
N PHE A 212 -8.01 -1.98 5.72
CA PHE A 212 -9.03 -1.06 6.22
C PHE A 212 -10.12 -0.88 5.18
N ALA A 213 -11.34 -1.30 5.51
CA ALA A 213 -12.51 -1.13 4.66
C ALA A 213 -13.21 0.19 5.00
N THR A 214 -13.51 0.99 3.98
CA THR A 214 -14.20 2.27 4.12
C THR A 214 -14.97 2.61 2.83
N THR A 215 -15.39 3.87 2.66
CA THR A 215 -16.13 4.35 1.50
C THR A 215 -15.42 5.52 0.82
N LYS A 216 -15.68 5.73 -0.47
CA LYS A 216 -15.04 6.78 -1.27
C LYS A 216 -15.24 8.18 -0.72
N ASP A 217 -16.41 8.46 -0.12
CA ASP A 217 -16.74 9.76 0.50
C ASP A 217 -15.84 10.09 1.70
N ARG A 218 -15.26 9.07 2.34
CA ARG A 218 -14.28 9.24 3.42
C ARG A 218 -12.83 9.26 2.93
N CYS A 219 -12.63 9.24 1.62
CA CYS A 219 -11.33 9.14 1.00
C CYS A 219 -11.11 10.26 -0.02
N LYS A 220 -9.84 10.60 -0.24
CA LYS A 220 -9.39 11.41 -1.36
C LYS A 220 -8.26 10.69 -2.07
N LEU A 221 -8.31 10.60 -3.40
CA LEU A 221 -7.19 10.17 -4.20
C LEU A 221 -6.06 11.20 -4.13
N ILE A 222 -4.84 10.73 -3.96
CA ILE A 222 -3.64 11.54 -4.02
C ILE A 222 -3.06 11.37 -5.43
N PRO A 223 -3.11 12.41 -6.29
CA PRO A 223 -2.59 12.30 -7.64
C PRO A 223 -1.06 12.27 -7.64
N PHE A 224 -0.46 11.37 -8.40
CA PHE A 224 1.00 11.29 -8.54
C PHE A 224 1.59 12.41 -9.42
N LYS A 225 0.74 13.02 -10.26
CA LYS A 225 1.14 14.10 -11.20
C LYS A 225 0.58 15.45 -10.78
N GLU A 226 0.35 15.64 -9.48
CA GLU A 226 -0.03 16.94 -8.96
C GLU A 226 1.08 17.96 -9.23
N LYS A 227 0.68 19.14 -9.70
CA LYS A 227 1.63 20.23 -9.95
C LYS A 227 2.10 20.85 -8.62
N ILE A 228 3.20 20.31 -8.11
CA ILE A 228 3.89 20.76 -6.92
C ILE A 228 5.19 21.45 -7.36
N LYS A 229 5.53 22.59 -6.75
CA LYS A 229 6.77 23.31 -7.04
C LYS A 229 7.42 23.77 -5.73
N LYS A 230 8.70 24.10 -5.80
CA LYS A 230 9.45 24.68 -4.68
C LYS A 230 8.74 25.91 -4.12
N GLY A 231 8.57 25.95 -2.81
CA GLY A 231 7.87 27.01 -2.07
C GLY A 231 6.39 26.75 -1.84
N ASP A 232 5.78 25.75 -2.49
CA ASP A 232 4.37 25.42 -2.26
C ASP A 232 4.16 24.93 -0.83
N LYS A 233 3.01 25.32 -0.25
CA LYS A 233 2.50 24.74 0.97
C LYS A 233 1.74 23.47 0.62
N VAL A 234 2.03 22.40 1.37
CA VAL A 234 1.49 21.08 1.10
C VAL A 234 1.12 20.35 2.40
N TRP A 235 0.29 19.34 2.26
CA TRP A 235 0.16 18.27 3.24
C TRP A 235 1.22 17.21 2.93
N ALA A 236 1.88 16.70 3.96
CA ALA A 236 2.84 15.60 3.82
C ALA A 236 2.61 14.56 4.91
N THR A 237 3.01 13.33 4.64
CA THR A 237 2.86 12.26 5.62
C THR A 237 3.87 12.39 6.75
N PHE A 238 3.40 12.15 7.97
CA PHE A 238 4.21 11.93 9.15
C PHE A 238 3.70 10.67 9.85
N VAL A 239 4.53 9.63 9.89
CA VAL A 239 4.16 8.26 10.28
C VAL A 239 3.05 7.74 9.33
N ASP A 240 1.82 7.60 9.80
CA ASP A 240 0.67 7.10 9.04
C ASP A 240 -0.33 8.20 8.61
N GLY A 241 -0.14 9.42 9.10
CA GLY A 241 -1.08 10.53 8.91
C GLY A 241 -0.53 11.65 8.04
N PHE A 242 -1.43 12.32 7.30
CA PHE A 242 -1.11 13.57 6.64
C PHE A 242 -1.18 14.74 7.63
N ARG A 243 -0.20 15.64 7.55
CA ARG A 243 -0.14 16.87 8.34
C ARG A 243 0.04 18.06 7.40
N SER A 244 -0.63 19.16 7.70
CA SER A 244 -0.42 20.45 7.01
C SER A 244 0.82 21.16 7.52
N GLY A 245 1.16 22.30 6.89
CA GLY A 245 2.27 23.17 7.32
C GLY A 245 3.63 22.69 6.85
N TYR A 246 3.68 21.92 5.77
CA TYR A 246 4.93 21.63 5.08
C TYR A 246 5.14 22.57 3.89
N ILE A 247 6.40 22.91 3.63
CA ILE A 247 6.86 23.73 2.50
C ILE A 247 7.78 22.88 1.66
N VAL A 248 7.54 22.82 0.36
CA VAL A 248 8.40 22.14 -0.60
C VAL A 248 9.74 22.86 -0.74
N LYS A 249 10.83 22.17 -0.45
CA LYS A 249 12.20 22.69 -0.58
C LYS A 249 12.85 22.28 -1.88
N GLU A 250 12.65 21.05 -2.28
CA GLU A 250 13.19 20.49 -3.51
C GLU A 250 12.23 19.43 -4.06
N ILE A 251 12.26 19.24 -5.36
CA ILE A 251 11.50 18.18 -6.05
C ILE A 251 12.38 17.58 -7.14
N ASN A 252 12.37 16.25 -7.21
CA ASN A 252 12.95 15.52 -8.31
C ASN A 252 11.84 14.68 -8.98
N GLU A 253 11.18 15.31 -9.96
CA GLU A 253 10.06 14.70 -10.69
C GLU A 253 10.47 13.43 -11.44
N LYS A 254 11.75 13.31 -11.85
CA LYS A 254 12.24 12.12 -12.56
C LYS A 254 12.12 10.85 -11.73
N VAL A 255 12.37 10.98 -10.43
CA VAL A 255 12.37 9.84 -9.49
C VAL A 255 11.18 9.87 -8.55
N GLY A 256 10.31 10.89 -8.66
CA GLY A 256 9.07 11.00 -7.92
C GLY A 256 9.23 11.28 -6.43
N HIS A 257 10.26 12.06 -6.05
CA HIS A 257 10.53 12.41 -4.65
C HIS A 257 10.57 13.92 -4.43
N VAL A 258 10.10 14.31 -3.25
CA VAL A 258 9.94 15.70 -2.80
C VAL A 258 10.56 15.86 -1.43
N TRP A 259 11.43 16.84 -1.25
CA TRP A 259 11.96 17.21 0.06
C TRP A 259 11.11 18.34 0.61
N VAL A 260 10.52 18.09 1.76
CA VAL A 260 9.63 19.03 2.44
C VAL A 260 10.19 19.41 3.80
N GLN A 261 9.87 20.60 4.27
CA GLN A 261 10.23 21.08 5.58
C GLN A 261 8.98 21.56 6.31
N ARG A 262 8.76 21.10 7.51
CA ARG A 262 7.67 21.59 8.35
C ARG A 262 7.94 23.02 8.79
N GLU A 263 6.92 23.87 8.80
CA GLU A 263 7.01 25.24 9.34
C GLU A 263 7.56 25.22 10.76
N GLY A 264 8.57 26.06 11.02
CA GLY A 264 9.27 26.11 12.31
C GLY A 264 10.33 25.04 12.56
N SER A 265 10.53 24.09 11.63
CA SER A 265 11.60 23.09 11.70
C SER A 265 12.82 23.52 10.85
N SER A 266 14.02 23.10 11.27
CA SER A 266 15.23 23.24 10.44
C SER A 266 15.53 22.00 9.60
N SER A 267 14.90 20.86 9.90
CA SER A 267 15.09 19.60 9.18
C SER A 267 14.17 19.48 7.98
N THR A 268 14.67 18.84 6.93
CA THR A 268 13.88 18.38 5.78
C THR A 268 13.58 16.91 5.92
N ASP A 269 12.44 16.49 5.35
CA ASP A 269 12.04 15.10 5.21
C ASP A 269 11.88 14.79 3.71
N CYS A 270 12.38 13.64 3.27
CA CYS A 270 12.10 13.14 1.93
C CYS A 270 10.78 12.38 1.91
N LYS A 271 9.92 12.70 0.93
CA LYS A 271 8.62 12.05 0.70
C LYS A 271 8.49 11.67 -0.76
N SER A 272 7.74 10.61 -1.04
CA SER A 272 7.34 10.29 -2.40
C SER A 272 6.15 11.16 -2.85
N LEU A 273 5.89 11.19 -4.15
CA LEU A 273 4.69 11.85 -4.72
C LEU A 273 3.38 11.25 -4.17
N ALA A 274 3.38 10.02 -3.67
CA ALA A 274 2.24 9.40 -3.02
C ALA A 274 1.97 9.92 -1.60
N GLU A 275 2.85 10.73 -1.05
CA GLU A 275 2.88 11.16 0.34
C GLU A 275 2.79 12.67 0.53
N VAL A 276 2.70 13.42 -0.59
CA VAL A 276 2.61 14.89 -0.59
C VAL A 276 1.46 15.33 -1.47
N THR A 277 0.63 16.27 -1.00
CA THR A 277 -0.51 16.75 -1.78
C THR A 277 -1.02 18.11 -1.32
N LYS A 278 -1.77 18.78 -2.20
CA LYS A 278 -2.56 19.99 -1.92
C LYS A 278 -4.06 19.72 -1.82
N VAL A 279 -4.52 18.48 -2.10
CA VAL A 279 -5.97 18.18 -2.21
C VAL A 279 -6.69 17.97 -0.87
N LEU A 280 -5.99 18.04 0.26
CA LEU A 280 -6.56 17.76 1.59
C LEU A 280 -7.08 19.01 2.34
N ASP A 281 -7.13 20.14 1.70
CA ASP A 281 -7.67 21.38 2.28
C ASP A 281 -9.18 21.30 2.46
#